data_d645090edf9386e2e940869b7a82340f
#
_entry.id   d645090edf9386e2e940869b7a82340f
#
_cell.length_a   1.000
_cell.length_b   1.000
_cell.length_c   1.000
_cell.angle_alpha   90.00
_cell.angle_beta   90.00
_cell.angle_gamma   90.00
#
_symmetry.space_group_name_H-M   'P 1'
#
loop_
_entity.id
_entity.type
_entity.pdbx_description
1 polymer ?
#
loop_
_entity_poly.entity_id
_entity_poly.type
_entity_poly.pdbx_seq_one_letter_code
_entity_poly.pdbx_strand_id
1 'polypeptide(L)'
;MSKKILGIDFGTTNCCFAIYDNKDVKIITNDNSQQITPSVISFYNEEIIIGNIAKEYSSDNFKNTIYGIKRLIGRNFDDPEINKDIKNWPFKVIKDFNTGKPKIEIEYNNKIEILTPEEIISMILRKIKEFCVKFLGKEIKNIIITVPAYFNDLQRKSMKMAFEMADFNVIKILNEPIDAAISYGSNINVSYNRNVLIFDLRGGTFDISILTIKDNKFDIKCTGGDSHLGGDDFDYLLMDYFIMELKKIQKLILGKIKK
;
A
#
# COMPACT_ATOMS: atom_id res chain seq x y z
N MET A 1 19.96 26.93 -0.82
CA MET A 1 18.86 26.26 -0.10
C MET A 1 18.89 24.77 -0.42
N SER A 2 19.05 23.89 0.57
CA SER A 2 19.00 22.44 0.33
C SER A 2 17.62 22.07 -0.23
N LYS A 3 17.60 21.30 -1.32
CA LYS A 3 16.31 20.78 -1.87
C LYS A 3 15.71 19.88 -0.80
N LYS A 4 14.55 20.26 -0.26
CA LYS A 4 13.81 19.40 0.67
C LYS A 4 13.38 18.13 -0.07
N ILE A 5 13.46 16.99 0.60
CA ILE A 5 13.12 15.67 0.08
C ILE A 5 11.99 15.14 0.96
N LEU A 6 10.96 14.59 0.33
CA LEU A 6 9.84 13.94 1.00
C LEU A 6 10.11 12.43 1.04
N GLY A 7 9.92 11.80 2.19
CA GLY A 7 9.85 10.34 2.34
C GLY A 7 8.39 9.88 2.21
N ILE A 8 8.15 8.86 1.41
CA ILE A 8 6.81 8.27 1.24
C ILE A 8 6.90 6.76 1.40
N ASP A 9 6.19 6.25 2.39
CA ASP A 9 5.88 4.83 2.53
C ASP A 9 4.47 4.59 1.98
N PHE A 10 4.39 3.98 0.79
CA PHE A 10 3.13 3.58 0.17
C PHE A 10 2.85 2.13 0.50
N GLY A 11 2.13 1.88 1.60
CA GLY A 11 1.74 0.54 2.03
C GLY A 11 0.54 -0.04 1.26
N THR A 12 0.33 -1.35 1.39
CA THR A 12 -0.84 -2.05 0.82
C THR A 12 -2.14 -1.51 1.40
N THR A 13 -2.16 -1.25 2.70
CA THR A 13 -3.35 -0.82 3.44
C THR A 13 -3.34 0.68 3.74
N ASN A 14 -2.18 1.24 4.09
CA ASN A 14 -2.03 2.64 4.48
C ASN A 14 -0.76 3.25 3.91
N CYS A 15 -0.80 4.57 3.68
CA CYS A 15 0.34 5.39 3.30
C CYS A 15 0.77 6.29 4.45
N CYS A 16 2.08 6.54 4.55
CA CYS A 16 2.67 7.53 5.45
C CYS A 16 3.65 8.40 4.67
N PHE A 17 3.71 9.69 4.98
CA PHE A 17 4.61 10.63 4.33
C PHE A 17 5.19 11.61 5.34
N ALA A 18 6.50 11.85 5.20
CA ALA A 18 7.26 12.64 6.15
C ALA A 18 8.32 13.50 5.45
N ILE A 19 8.72 14.56 6.13
CA ILE A 19 9.82 15.41 5.70
C ILE A 19 10.83 15.57 6.82
N TYR A 20 12.11 15.60 6.45
CA TYR A 20 13.16 15.98 7.37
C TYR A 20 13.38 17.49 7.30
N ASP A 21 13.11 18.19 8.38
CA ASP A 21 13.18 19.64 8.48
C ASP A 21 13.77 20.06 9.82
N ASN A 22 14.76 20.97 9.80
CA ASN A 22 15.41 21.50 11.00
C ASN A 22 15.93 20.42 11.99
N LYS A 23 16.55 19.37 11.46
CA LYS A 23 17.09 18.24 12.22
C LYS A 23 16.03 17.33 12.88
N ASP A 24 14.77 17.47 12.50
CA ASP A 24 13.66 16.66 13.00
C ASP A 24 12.84 16.06 11.87
N VAL A 25 12.22 14.93 12.13
CA VAL A 25 11.28 14.27 11.22
C VAL A 25 9.88 14.75 11.51
N LYS A 26 9.22 15.35 10.52
CA LYS A 26 7.83 15.79 10.61
C LYS A 26 6.96 14.91 9.74
N ILE A 27 6.05 14.17 10.36
CA ILE A 27 5.03 13.42 9.64
C ILE A 27 3.97 14.41 9.15
N ILE A 28 3.61 14.32 7.89
CA ILE A 28 2.60 15.16 7.26
C ILE A 28 1.25 14.50 7.47
N THR A 29 0.28 15.25 7.97
CA THR A 29 -1.08 14.77 8.24
C THR A 29 -1.98 14.95 7.01
N ASN A 30 -2.97 14.07 6.89
CA ASN A 30 -4.05 14.20 5.91
C ASN A 30 -5.11 15.23 6.33
N ASP A 31 -6.17 15.37 5.54
CA ASP A 31 -7.27 16.33 5.83
C ASP A 31 -8.03 16.02 7.13
N ASN A 32 -7.94 14.77 7.64
CA ASN A 32 -8.52 14.36 8.92
C ASN A 32 -7.53 14.53 10.10
N SER A 33 -6.40 15.23 9.89
CA SER A 33 -5.32 15.40 10.88
C SER A 33 -4.68 14.07 11.34
N GLN A 34 -4.78 13.02 10.53
CA GLN A 34 -4.19 11.71 10.81
C GLN A 34 -2.83 11.57 10.13
N GLN A 35 -1.91 10.90 10.80
CA GLN A 35 -0.54 10.66 10.31
C GLN A 35 -0.45 9.55 9.24
N ILE A 36 -1.48 8.74 9.14
CA ILE A 36 -1.60 7.69 8.12
C ILE A 36 -2.85 7.93 7.27
N THR A 37 -2.76 7.57 6.00
CA THR A 37 -3.85 7.70 5.04
C THR A 37 -4.14 6.33 4.44
N PRO A 38 -5.38 5.81 4.50
CA PRO A 38 -5.73 4.55 3.84
C PRO A 38 -5.39 4.58 2.34
N SER A 39 -4.75 3.51 1.84
CA SER A 39 -4.45 3.30 0.42
C SER A 39 -5.70 2.84 -0.34
N VAL A 40 -6.78 3.62 -0.22
CA VAL A 40 -8.11 3.32 -0.75
C VAL A 40 -8.56 4.46 -1.65
N ILE A 41 -9.16 4.10 -2.79
CA ILE A 41 -9.77 5.03 -3.74
C ILE A 41 -11.17 4.54 -4.07
N SER A 42 -12.14 5.43 -4.12
CA SER A 42 -13.53 5.15 -4.50
C SER A 42 -13.96 6.09 -5.62
N PHE A 43 -14.53 5.51 -6.67
CA PHE A 43 -15.14 6.24 -7.78
C PHE A 43 -16.64 6.30 -7.51
N TYR A 44 -17.09 7.43 -6.99
CA TYR A 44 -18.47 7.58 -6.52
C TYR A 44 -19.13 8.79 -7.18
N ASN A 45 -20.23 8.54 -7.92
CA ASN A 45 -20.89 9.53 -8.77
C ASN A 45 -19.86 10.15 -9.75
N GLU A 46 -19.65 11.45 -9.66
CA GLU A 46 -18.71 12.23 -10.50
C GLU A 46 -17.40 12.55 -9.76
N GLU A 47 -17.19 11.97 -8.56
CA GLU A 47 -16.05 12.29 -7.70
C GLU A 47 -15.10 11.10 -7.53
N ILE A 48 -13.82 11.42 -7.42
CA ILE A 48 -12.78 10.48 -7.03
C ILE A 48 -12.40 10.76 -5.59
N ILE A 49 -12.77 9.85 -4.70
CA ILE A 49 -12.59 9.97 -3.26
C ILE A 49 -11.40 9.11 -2.83
N ILE A 50 -10.55 9.60 -1.93
CA ILE A 50 -9.31 8.91 -1.52
C ILE A 50 -9.17 8.94 0.00
N GLY A 51 -8.58 7.86 0.55
CA GLY A 51 -8.23 7.76 1.96
C GLY A 51 -9.41 7.40 2.86
N ASN A 52 -9.58 8.09 3.97
CA ASN A 52 -10.57 7.75 5.00
C ASN A 52 -12.00 7.76 4.47
N ILE A 53 -12.37 8.80 3.75
CA ILE A 53 -13.70 8.94 3.19
C ILE A 53 -13.98 7.80 2.19
N ALA A 54 -13.01 7.46 1.32
CA ALA A 54 -13.14 6.32 0.42
C ALA A 54 -13.34 5.00 1.18
N LYS A 55 -12.66 4.82 2.31
CA LYS A 55 -12.83 3.65 3.17
C LYS A 55 -14.22 3.60 3.80
N GLU A 56 -14.80 4.73 4.20
CA GLU A 56 -16.18 4.82 4.73
C GLU A 56 -17.22 4.44 3.66
N TYR A 57 -17.03 4.87 2.42
CA TYR A 57 -17.90 4.51 1.29
C TYR A 57 -17.73 3.07 0.79
N SER A 58 -16.77 2.31 1.29
CA SER A 58 -16.44 0.97 0.78
C SER A 58 -17.58 -0.04 0.90
N SER A 59 -18.48 0.10 1.89
CA SER A 59 -19.66 -0.76 2.05
C SER A 59 -20.72 -0.49 1.00
N ASP A 60 -20.94 0.77 0.64
CA ASP A 60 -22.04 1.19 -0.24
C ASP A 60 -21.62 1.17 -1.72
N ASN A 61 -20.33 1.45 -1.98
CA ASN A 61 -19.76 1.49 -3.33
C ASN A 61 -18.65 0.45 -3.54
N PHE A 62 -18.83 -0.76 -3.02
CA PHE A 62 -17.79 -1.79 -2.96
C PHE A 62 -17.22 -2.18 -4.34
N LYS A 63 -18.01 -2.12 -5.42
CA LYS A 63 -17.55 -2.47 -6.78
C LYS A 63 -16.60 -1.44 -7.38
N ASN A 64 -16.70 -0.19 -6.97
CA ASN A 64 -15.89 0.92 -7.47
C ASN A 64 -14.98 1.50 -6.38
N THR A 65 -14.80 0.77 -5.28
CA THR A 65 -13.84 1.11 -4.22
C THR A 65 -12.68 0.13 -4.26
N ILE A 66 -11.49 0.64 -4.58
CA ILE A 66 -10.30 -0.13 -4.84
C ILE A 66 -9.35 0.00 -3.65
N TYR A 67 -8.86 -1.12 -3.16
CA TYR A 67 -7.88 -1.25 -2.09
C TYR A 67 -6.92 -2.41 -2.38
N GLY A 68 -5.83 -2.54 -1.61
CA GLY A 68 -4.86 -3.62 -1.82
C GLY A 68 -4.12 -3.55 -3.16
N ILE A 69 -4.21 -2.43 -3.88
CA ILE A 69 -3.71 -2.27 -5.26
C ILE A 69 -2.21 -2.55 -5.40
N LYS A 70 -1.43 -2.37 -4.32
CA LYS A 70 0.01 -2.68 -4.29
C LYS A 70 0.29 -4.17 -4.56
N ARG A 71 -0.68 -5.06 -4.31
CA ARG A 71 -0.57 -6.50 -4.60
C ARG A 71 -0.58 -6.81 -6.10
N LEU A 72 -1.16 -5.93 -6.94
CA LEU A 72 -1.21 -6.09 -8.39
C LEU A 72 0.00 -5.50 -9.12
N ILE A 73 0.74 -4.59 -8.47
CA ILE A 73 1.77 -3.80 -9.13
C ILE A 73 2.90 -4.67 -9.71
N GLY A 74 3.22 -4.48 -10.98
CA GLY A 74 4.31 -5.16 -11.67
C GLY A 74 4.16 -6.68 -11.82
N ARG A 75 2.96 -7.23 -11.60
CA ARG A 75 2.66 -8.66 -11.73
C ARG A 75 1.92 -8.99 -13.02
N ASN A 76 1.91 -10.26 -13.39
CA ASN A 76 1.09 -10.79 -14.48
C ASN A 76 -0.27 -11.24 -13.93
N PHE A 77 -1.33 -11.10 -14.76
CA PHE A 77 -2.69 -11.49 -14.35
C PHE A 77 -2.80 -12.98 -13.98
N ASP A 78 -2.05 -13.84 -14.68
CA ASP A 78 -2.09 -15.31 -14.45
C ASP A 78 -1.25 -15.75 -13.23
N ASP A 79 -0.67 -14.80 -12.46
CA ASP A 79 0.04 -15.12 -11.23
C ASP A 79 -0.92 -15.78 -10.22
N PRO A 80 -0.61 -16.97 -9.68
CA PRO A 80 -1.47 -17.67 -8.73
C PRO A 80 -1.85 -16.86 -7.49
N GLU A 81 -0.95 -15.98 -7.02
CA GLU A 81 -1.21 -15.14 -5.85
C GLU A 81 -2.28 -14.08 -6.16
N ILE A 82 -2.22 -13.45 -7.35
CA ILE A 82 -3.26 -12.52 -7.81
C ILE A 82 -4.62 -13.21 -7.91
N ASN A 83 -4.65 -14.45 -8.38
CA ASN A 83 -5.90 -15.21 -8.50
C ASN A 83 -6.55 -15.53 -7.16
N LYS A 84 -5.79 -15.57 -6.07
CA LYS A 84 -6.34 -15.67 -4.70
C LYS A 84 -7.00 -14.35 -4.30
N ASP A 85 -6.32 -13.23 -4.51
CA ASP A 85 -6.84 -11.90 -4.16
C ASP A 85 -8.10 -11.54 -4.94
N ILE A 86 -8.14 -11.79 -6.26
CA ILE A 86 -9.29 -11.49 -7.11
C ILE A 86 -10.57 -12.15 -6.59
N LYS A 87 -10.47 -13.32 -5.96
CA LYS A 87 -11.65 -14.01 -5.38
C LYS A 87 -12.22 -13.28 -4.16
N ASN A 88 -11.40 -12.52 -3.46
CA ASN A 88 -11.75 -11.81 -2.23
C ASN A 88 -12.15 -10.35 -2.49
N TRP A 89 -11.73 -9.79 -3.62
CA TRP A 89 -12.05 -8.40 -3.95
C TRP A 89 -13.44 -8.26 -4.58
N PRO A 90 -14.24 -7.28 -4.15
CA PRO A 90 -15.55 -7.03 -4.73
C PRO A 90 -15.49 -6.25 -6.05
N PHE A 91 -14.38 -5.56 -6.32
CA PHE A 91 -14.14 -4.84 -7.57
C PHE A 91 -13.59 -5.78 -8.65
N LYS A 92 -13.78 -5.40 -9.90
CA LYS A 92 -13.46 -6.27 -11.03
C LYS A 92 -12.03 -6.06 -11.53
N VAL A 93 -11.24 -7.14 -11.51
CA VAL A 93 -9.90 -7.17 -12.12
C VAL A 93 -9.96 -8.00 -13.41
N ILE A 94 -9.44 -7.46 -14.49
CA ILE A 94 -9.46 -8.07 -15.83
C ILE A 94 -8.04 -8.22 -16.36
N LYS A 95 -7.87 -9.12 -17.31
CA LYS A 95 -6.61 -9.32 -18.03
C LYS A 95 -6.52 -8.38 -19.23
N ASP A 96 -5.43 -7.65 -19.33
CA ASP A 96 -5.07 -7.00 -20.56
C ASP A 96 -4.46 -8.05 -21.53
N PHE A 97 -5.17 -8.39 -22.57
CA PHE A 97 -4.74 -9.43 -23.51
C PHE A 97 -3.49 -9.04 -24.31
N ASN A 98 -3.18 -7.75 -24.45
CA ASN A 98 -1.99 -7.29 -25.15
C ASN A 98 -0.71 -7.42 -24.32
N THR A 99 -0.82 -7.20 -23.01
CA THR A 99 0.34 -7.16 -22.11
C THR A 99 0.37 -8.31 -21.11
N GLY A 100 -0.72 -9.05 -20.94
CA GLY A 100 -0.89 -10.10 -19.93
C GLY A 100 -0.99 -9.56 -18.50
N LYS A 101 -1.08 -8.25 -18.32
CA LYS A 101 -1.12 -7.61 -17.01
C LYS A 101 -2.54 -7.44 -16.48
N PRO A 102 -2.73 -7.32 -15.14
CA PRO A 102 -4.01 -7.00 -14.56
C PRO A 102 -4.38 -5.53 -14.83
N LYS A 103 -5.66 -5.29 -15.07
CA LYS A 103 -6.31 -3.98 -15.12
C LYS A 103 -7.56 -4.01 -14.25
N ILE A 104 -8.00 -2.87 -13.78
CA ILE A 104 -9.18 -2.71 -12.94
C ILE A 104 -10.28 -2.06 -13.80
N GLU A 105 -11.44 -2.71 -13.84
CA GLU A 105 -12.64 -2.18 -14.49
C GLU A 105 -13.51 -1.53 -13.43
N ILE A 106 -13.86 -0.27 -13.64
CA ILE A 106 -14.72 0.52 -12.77
C ILE A 106 -15.84 1.16 -13.59
N GLU A 107 -16.93 1.50 -12.93
CA GLU A 107 -17.99 2.33 -13.49
C GLU A 107 -17.87 3.74 -12.90
N TYR A 108 -17.59 4.72 -13.77
CA TYR A 108 -17.41 6.10 -13.39
C TYR A 108 -18.04 7.03 -14.42
N ASN A 109 -18.86 8.01 -13.99
CA ASN A 109 -19.61 8.91 -14.86
C ASN A 109 -20.49 8.16 -15.88
N ASN A 110 -21.14 7.08 -15.46
CA ASN A 110 -21.97 6.21 -16.31
C ASN A 110 -21.18 5.59 -17.49
N LYS A 111 -19.88 5.45 -17.35
CA LYS A 111 -19.00 4.80 -18.33
C LYS A 111 -18.14 3.75 -17.65
N ILE A 112 -17.78 2.75 -18.43
CA ILE A 112 -16.77 1.78 -17.98
C ILE A 112 -15.39 2.37 -18.27
N GLU A 113 -14.62 2.52 -17.22
CA GLU A 113 -13.20 2.92 -17.29
C GLU A 113 -12.33 1.72 -16.94
N ILE A 114 -11.21 1.59 -17.63
CA ILE A 114 -10.26 0.50 -17.43
C ILE A 114 -8.91 1.11 -17.08
N LEU A 115 -8.49 0.90 -15.84
CA LEU A 115 -7.30 1.51 -15.26
C LEU A 115 -6.23 0.47 -14.93
N THR A 116 -4.96 0.83 -15.09
CA THR A 116 -3.84 0.04 -14.61
C THR A 116 -3.63 0.26 -13.10
N PRO A 117 -2.98 -0.68 -12.40
CA PRO A 117 -2.58 -0.47 -11.00
C PRO A 117 -1.75 0.80 -10.81
N GLU A 118 -0.88 1.12 -11.77
CA GLU A 118 -0.03 2.30 -11.75
C GLU A 118 -0.85 3.60 -11.81
N GLU A 119 -1.89 3.65 -12.65
CA GLU A 119 -2.80 4.80 -12.73
C GLU A 119 -3.56 5.01 -11.43
N ILE A 120 -4.09 3.94 -10.83
CA ILE A 120 -4.80 4.01 -9.54
C ILE A 120 -3.87 4.51 -8.43
N ILE A 121 -2.66 3.96 -8.32
CA ILE A 121 -1.67 4.44 -7.35
C ILE A 121 -1.35 5.92 -7.61
N SER A 122 -1.18 6.31 -8.87
CA SER A 122 -0.88 7.72 -9.19
C SER A 122 -1.99 8.68 -8.77
N MET A 123 -3.26 8.27 -8.84
CA MET A 123 -4.39 9.07 -8.35
C MET A 123 -4.33 9.27 -6.83
N ILE A 124 -4.05 8.20 -6.08
CA ILE A 124 -3.85 8.28 -4.62
C ILE A 124 -2.66 9.20 -4.30
N LEU A 125 -1.56 9.07 -5.02
CA LEU A 125 -0.37 9.88 -4.83
C LEU A 125 -0.58 11.36 -5.13
N ARG A 126 -1.42 11.71 -6.10
CA ARG A 126 -1.81 13.10 -6.36
C ARG A 126 -2.52 13.72 -5.15
N LYS A 127 -3.40 12.96 -4.50
CA LYS A 127 -4.05 13.41 -3.26
C LYS A 127 -3.05 13.59 -2.12
N ILE A 128 -2.11 12.66 -1.97
CA ILE A 128 -1.00 12.78 -1.02
C ILE A 128 -0.19 14.05 -1.31
N LYS A 129 0.07 14.36 -2.58
CA LYS A 129 0.78 15.58 -2.98
C LYS A 129 0.03 16.85 -2.55
N GLU A 130 -1.31 16.87 -2.66
CA GLU A 130 -2.13 17.98 -2.16
C GLU A 130 -1.96 18.16 -0.64
N PHE A 131 -1.98 17.08 0.15
CA PHE A 131 -1.74 17.16 1.60
C PHE A 131 -0.36 17.75 1.90
N CYS A 132 0.67 17.29 1.17
CA CYS A 132 2.03 17.78 1.33
C CYS A 132 2.13 19.28 1.00
N VAL A 133 1.51 19.73 -0.09
CA VAL A 133 1.50 21.15 -0.49
C VAL A 133 0.76 21.99 0.56
N LYS A 134 -0.38 21.52 1.05
CA LYS A 134 -1.16 22.20 2.09
C LYS A 134 -0.36 22.35 3.39
N PHE A 135 0.32 21.30 3.82
CA PHE A 135 1.13 21.30 5.04
C PHE A 135 2.40 22.16 4.93
N LEU A 136 3.07 22.11 3.78
CA LEU A 136 4.38 22.74 3.59
C LEU A 136 4.31 24.15 2.99
N GLY A 137 3.15 24.56 2.49
CA GLY A 137 2.96 25.82 1.78
C GLY A 137 3.69 25.91 0.42
N LYS A 138 4.24 24.76 -0.07
CA LYS A 138 4.97 24.68 -1.33
C LYS A 138 5.03 23.27 -1.87
N GLU A 139 5.22 23.15 -3.17
CA GLU A 139 5.40 21.88 -3.84
C GLU A 139 6.80 21.29 -3.58
N ILE A 140 6.84 19.97 -3.35
CA ILE A 140 8.08 19.18 -3.30
C ILE A 140 7.92 18.04 -4.32
N LYS A 141 8.86 17.98 -5.26
CA LYS A 141 8.87 16.94 -6.29
C LYS A 141 9.83 15.80 -5.98
N ASN A 142 10.95 16.10 -5.31
CA ASN A 142 11.97 15.09 -5.02
C ASN A 142 11.55 14.23 -3.84
N ILE A 143 11.49 12.91 -4.08
CA ILE A 143 11.04 11.95 -3.08
C ILE A 143 11.99 10.76 -2.94
N ILE A 144 11.95 10.15 -1.75
CA ILE A 144 12.45 8.80 -1.49
C ILE A 144 11.23 7.94 -1.18
N ILE A 145 11.16 6.75 -1.75
CA ILE A 145 10.08 5.81 -1.52
C ILE A 145 10.60 4.51 -0.93
N THR A 146 9.73 3.82 -0.18
CA THR A 146 10.02 2.49 0.33
C THR A 146 9.25 1.43 -0.44
N VAL A 147 9.84 0.24 -0.56
CA VAL A 147 9.23 -0.94 -1.14
C VAL A 147 9.60 -2.18 -0.33
N PRO A 148 8.78 -3.24 -0.31
CA PRO A 148 9.14 -4.50 0.31
C PRO A 148 10.49 -5.04 -0.20
N ALA A 149 11.23 -5.72 0.66
CA ALA A 149 12.54 -6.26 0.30
C ALA A 149 12.46 -7.27 -0.87
N TYR A 150 11.35 -8.01 -0.95
CA TYR A 150 11.07 -9.02 -1.98
C TYR A 150 10.54 -8.49 -3.31
N PHE A 151 10.29 -7.19 -3.44
CA PHE A 151 9.87 -6.66 -4.72
C PHE A 151 10.93 -6.92 -5.78
N ASN A 152 10.53 -7.58 -6.87
CA ASN A 152 11.37 -7.76 -8.03
C ASN A 152 11.52 -6.46 -8.83
N ASP A 153 12.38 -6.48 -9.85
CA ASP A 153 12.68 -5.29 -10.66
C ASP A 153 11.46 -4.73 -11.39
N LEU A 154 10.52 -5.60 -11.84
CA LEU A 154 9.29 -5.16 -12.49
C LEU A 154 8.38 -4.41 -11.52
N GLN A 155 8.22 -4.93 -10.31
CA GLN A 155 7.43 -4.28 -9.26
C GLN A 155 8.03 -2.94 -8.85
N ARG A 156 9.36 -2.87 -8.67
CA ARG A 156 10.09 -1.61 -8.38
C ARG A 156 9.93 -0.59 -9.50
N LYS A 157 10.05 -1.02 -10.75
CA LYS A 157 9.87 -0.17 -11.92
C LYS A 157 8.44 0.36 -12.03
N SER A 158 7.45 -0.50 -11.84
CA SER A 158 6.03 -0.13 -11.86
C SER A 158 5.68 0.84 -10.73
N MET A 159 6.19 0.61 -9.50
CA MET A 159 6.04 1.57 -8.40
C MET A 159 6.64 2.92 -8.77
N LYS A 160 7.89 2.94 -9.24
CA LYS A 160 8.54 4.19 -9.68
C LYS A 160 7.69 4.93 -10.73
N MET A 161 7.19 4.20 -11.73
CA MET A 161 6.32 4.76 -12.78
C MET A 161 5.07 5.39 -12.20
N ALA A 162 4.38 4.75 -11.25
CA ALA A 162 3.20 5.30 -10.60
C ALA A 162 3.48 6.64 -9.89
N PHE A 163 4.62 6.76 -9.24
CA PHE A 163 5.05 8.01 -8.62
C PHE A 163 5.39 9.10 -9.67
N GLU A 164 6.06 8.73 -10.76
CA GLU A 164 6.37 9.65 -11.85
C GLU A 164 5.09 10.14 -12.56
N MET A 165 4.08 9.29 -12.72
CA MET A 165 2.75 9.67 -13.23
C MET A 165 2.02 10.67 -12.32
N ALA A 166 2.35 10.69 -11.02
CA ALA A 166 1.87 11.71 -10.08
C ALA A 166 2.78 12.97 -10.03
N ASP A 167 3.68 13.12 -10.99
CA ASP A 167 4.62 14.24 -11.11
C ASP A 167 5.57 14.34 -9.89
N PHE A 168 6.01 13.18 -9.37
CA PHE A 168 7.12 13.09 -8.42
C PHE A 168 8.41 12.67 -9.12
N ASN A 169 9.53 13.15 -8.62
CA ASN A 169 10.86 12.72 -9.02
C ASN A 169 11.44 11.76 -7.98
N VAL A 170 11.40 10.47 -8.27
CA VAL A 170 11.92 9.42 -7.38
C VAL A 170 13.43 9.40 -7.44
N ILE A 171 14.10 9.96 -6.43
CA ILE A 171 15.56 10.02 -6.37
C ILE A 171 16.19 8.76 -5.77
N LYS A 172 15.42 8.01 -4.95
CA LYS A 172 15.86 6.74 -4.37
C LYS A 172 14.69 5.86 -4.01
N ILE A 173 14.89 4.55 -4.18
CA ILE A 173 14.02 3.49 -3.67
C ILE A 173 14.78 2.77 -2.57
N LEU A 174 14.20 2.64 -1.39
CA LEU A 174 14.75 1.91 -0.24
C LEU A 174 13.92 0.66 0.03
N ASN A 175 14.56 -0.36 0.58
CA ASN A 175 13.82 -1.50 1.12
C ASN A 175 13.25 -1.14 2.50
N GLU A 176 12.01 -1.51 2.76
CA GLU A 176 11.28 -1.23 4.01
C GLU A 176 12.07 -1.64 5.27
N PRO A 177 12.73 -2.82 5.35
CA PRO A 177 13.52 -3.15 6.52
C PRO A 177 14.76 -2.25 6.72
N ILE A 178 15.33 -1.69 5.64
CA ILE A 178 16.43 -0.71 5.77
C ILE A 178 15.91 0.59 6.38
N ASP A 179 14.74 1.04 5.94
CA ASP A 179 14.11 2.25 6.46
C ASP A 179 13.81 2.12 7.96
N ALA A 180 13.25 0.98 8.39
CA ALA A 180 13.03 0.65 9.79
C ALA A 180 14.34 0.64 10.60
N ALA A 181 15.42 0.06 10.04
CA ALA A 181 16.73 0.02 10.68
C ALA A 181 17.35 1.42 10.82
N ILE A 182 17.21 2.28 9.82
CA ILE A 182 17.67 3.68 9.85
C ILE A 182 16.92 4.46 10.93
N SER A 183 15.60 4.32 11.00
CA SER A 183 14.77 4.95 12.02
C SER A 183 15.16 4.51 13.43
N TYR A 184 15.37 3.21 13.63
CA TYR A 184 15.85 2.66 14.89
C TYR A 184 17.25 3.19 15.23
N GLY A 185 18.20 3.14 14.28
CA GLY A 185 19.58 3.56 14.48
C GLY A 185 19.73 5.06 14.72
N SER A 186 18.87 5.91 14.16
CA SER A 186 18.89 7.36 14.41
C SER A 186 18.48 7.75 15.83
N ASN A 187 17.67 6.93 16.48
CA ASN A 187 17.19 7.16 17.84
C ASN A 187 18.12 6.62 18.94
N ILE A 188 19.12 5.83 18.54
CA ILE A 188 20.07 5.22 19.46
C ILE A 188 21.48 5.61 19.04
N ASN A 189 22.25 6.21 19.95
CA ASN A 189 23.69 6.41 19.75
C ASN A 189 24.37 5.03 19.72
N VAL A 190 24.42 4.42 18.52
CA VAL A 190 25.01 3.10 18.32
C VAL A 190 26.52 3.25 18.20
N SER A 191 27.21 3.24 19.34
CA SER A 191 28.69 3.19 19.39
C SER A 191 29.27 1.78 19.24
N TYR A 192 28.44 0.75 19.09
CA TYR A 192 28.86 -0.65 19.00
C TYR A 192 28.23 -1.35 17.79
N ASN A 193 28.92 -2.36 17.26
CA ASN A 193 28.34 -3.30 16.30
C ASN A 193 27.14 -4.01 16.90
N ARG A 194 25.99 -3.94 16.24
CA ARG A 194 24.77 -4.65 16.67
C ARG A 194 24.19 -5.43 15.51
N ASN A 195 23.76 -6.64 15.78
CA ASN A 195 22.86 -7.37 14.90
C ASN A 195 21.43 -7.05 15.33
N VAL A 196 20.63 -6.61 14.37
CA VAL A 196 19.24 -6.23 14.59
C VAL A 196 18.37 -7.14 13.75
N LEU A 197 17.35 -7.71 14.35
CA LEU A 197 16.26 -8.39 13.67
C LEU A 197 15.14 -7.39 13.43
N ILE A 198 14.76 -7.19 12.18
CA ILE A 198 13.56 -6.47 11.79
C ILE A 198 12.48 -7.50 11.47
N PHE A 199 11.37 -7.41 12.17
CA PHE A 199 10.16 -8.20 11.95
C PHE A 199 9.05 -7.23 11.52
N ASP A 200 8.75 -7.21 10.23
CA ASP A 200 7.81 -6.27 9.63
C ASP A 200 6.59 -7.02 9.08
N LEU A 201 5.52 -7.08 9.87
CA LEU A 201 4.24 -7.66 9.50
C LEU A 201 3.23 -6.52 9.26
N ARG A 202 2.91 -6.26 8.00
CA ARG A 202 2.01 -5.18 7.58
C ARG A 202 0.65 -5.73 7.11
N GLY A 203 -0.14 -4.90 6.43
CA GLY A 203 -1.45 -5.31 5.92
C GLY A 203 -1.39 -6.38 4.84
N GLY A 204 -0.38 -6.34 3.95
CA GLY A 204 -0.31 -7.22 2.79
C GLY A 204 0.98 -8.00 2.61
N THR A 205 2.02 -7.73 3.41
CA THR A 205 3.34 -8.35 3.31
C THR A 205 3.91 -8.65 4.68
N PHE A 206 4.74 -9.67 4.73
CA PHE A 206 5.59 -10.01 5.87
C PHE A 206 7.05 -10.02 5.44
N ASP A 207 7.87 -9.21 6.05
CA ASP A 207 9.31 -9.14 5.83
C ASP A 207 10.05 -9.40 7.15
N ILE A 208 11.07 -10.24 7.10
CA ILE A 208 12.01 -10.45 8.20
C ILE A 208 13.42 -10.23 7.68
N SER A 209 14.21 -9.44 8.38
CA SER A 209 15.57 -9.12 7.96
C SER A 209 16.52 -9.08 9.15
N ILE A 210 17.72 -9.62 8.96
CA ILE A 210 18.81 -9.48 9.91
C ILE A 210 19.83 -8.53 9.32
N LEU A 211 20.14 -7.46 10.06
CA LEU A 211 21.10 -6.44 9.68
C LEU A 211 22.17 -6.31 10.74
N THR A 212 23.39 -5.96 10.31
CA THR A 212 24.43 -5.45 11.20
C THR A 212 24.48 -3.94 11.07
N ILE A 213 24.39 -3.23 12.19
CA ILE A 213 24.60 -1.79 12.26
C ILE A 213 25.98 -1.55 12.84
N LYS A 214 26.83 -0.88 12.07
CA LYS A 214 28.19 -0.51 12.47
C LYS A 214 28.52 0.86 11.90
N ASP A 215 28.95 1.82 12.73
CA ASP A 215 29.39 3.15 12.32
C ASP A 215 28.42 3.83 11.36
N ASN A 216 27.12 3.82 11.68
CA ASN A 216 26.01 4.31 10.83
C ASN A 216 25.92 3.65 9.43
N LYS A 217 26.56 2.48 9.26
CA LYS A 217 26.37 1.64 8.07
C LYS A 217 25.45 0.48 8.40
N PHE A 218 24.55 0.22 7.47
CA PHE A 218 23.53 -0.83 7.57
C PHE A 218 23.87 -1.92 6.55
N ASP A 219 24.22 -3.09 7.03
CA ASP A 219 24.60 -4.24 6.20
C ASP A 219 23.59 -5.37 6.40
N ILE A 220 22.79 -5.63 5.35
CA ILE A 220 21.80 -6.71 5.37
C ILE A 220 22.56 -8.04 5.26
N LYS A 221 22.37 -8.92 6.25
CA LYS A 221 22.94 -10.27 6.27
C LYS A 221 22.04 -11.28 5.58
N CYS A 222 20.75 -11.22 5.86
CA CYS A 222 19.76 -12.06 5.19
C CYS A 222 18.38 -11.40 5.28
N THR A 223 17.53 -11.78 4.35
CA THR A 223 16.11 -11.43 4.33
C THR A 223 15.29 -12.70 4.11
N GLY A 224 14.12 -12.76 4.72
CA GLY A 224 13.12 -13.79 4.55
C GLY A 224 11.74 -13.14 4.59
N GLY A 225 10.66 -13.88 4.27
CA GLY A 225 9.30 -13.36 4.40
C GLY A 225 8.36 -13.88 3.33
N ASP A 226 7.20 -13.25 3.25
CA ASP A 226 6.16 -13.59 2.28
C ASP A 226 5.54 -12.29 1.74
N SER A 227 5.59 -12.11 0.43
CA SER A 227 5.02 -10.94 -0.25
C SER A 227 3.49 -10.95 -0.29
N HIS A 228 2.85 -12.00 0.26
CA HIS A 228 1.42 -12.22 0.21
C HIS A 228 0.85 -12.72 1.55
N LEU A 229 1.47 -12.33 2.65
CA LEU A 229 1.04 -12.60 4.02
C LEU A 229 1.01 -11.30 4.80
N GLY A 230 -0.15 -10.94 5.33
CA GLY A 230 -0.32 -9.74 6.14
C GLY A 230 -1.64 -9.72 6.90
N GLY A 231 -1.96 -8.59 7.52
CA GLY A 231 -3.19 -8.41 8.29
C GLY A 231 -4.45 -8.66 7.49
N ASP A 232 -4.47 -8.26 6.21
CA ASP A 232 -5.62 -8.47 5.31
C ASP A 232 -5.92 -9.97 5.14
N ASP A 233 -4.89 -10.83 5.14
CA ASP A 233 -5.07 -12.29 4.99
C ASP A 233 -5.67 -12.90 6.26
N PHE A 234 -5.33 -12.37 7.44
CA PHE A 234 -5.98 -12.76 8.70
C PHE A 234 -7.46 -12.33 8.73
N ASP A 235 -7.77 -11.14 8.23
CA ASP A 235 -9.15 -10.66 8.12
C ASP A 235 -9.97 -11.52 7.16
N TYR A 236 -9.41 -11.96 6.03
CA TYR A 236 -10.07 -12.89 5.10
C TYR A 236 -10.33 -14.25 5.75
N LEU A 237 -9.40 -14.80 6.51
CA LEU A 237 -9.62 -16.06 7.22
C LEU A 237 -10.74 -15.95 8.26
N LEU A 238 -10.81 -14.84 8.99
CA LEU A 238 -11.90 -14.57 9.93
C LEU A 238 -13.24 -14.41 9.20
N MET A 239 -13.27 -13.70 8.09
CA MET A 239 -14.45 -13.52 7.25
C MET A 239 -14.98 -14.88 6.77
N ASP A 240 -14.11 -15.73 6.24
CA ASP A 240 -14.49 -17.08 5.78
C ASP A 240 -15.05 -17.93 6.93
N TYR A 241 -14.43 -17.87 8.10
CA TYR A 241 -14.93 -18.55 9.29
C TYR A 241 -16.33 -18.08 9.65
N PHE A 242 -16.60 -16.79 9.73
CA PHE A 242 -17.92 -16.26 10.05
C PHE A 242 -18.96 -16.58 8.98
N ILE A 243 -18.60 -16.53 7.70
CA ILE A 243 -19.49 -16.94 6.60
C ILE A 243 -19.87 -18.41 6.76
N MET A 244 -18.94 -19.28 7.11
CA MET A 244 -19.22 -20.70 7.35
C MET A 244 -20.18 -20.91 8.54
N GLU A 245 -19.97 -20.20 9.64
CA GLU A 245 -20.86 -20.27 10.82
C GLU A 245 -22.26 -19.74 10.51
N LEU A 246 -22.37 -18.62 9.82
CA LEU A 246 -23.68 -18.07 9.38
C LEU A 246 -24.44 -19.06 8.48
N LYS A 247 -23.76 -19.72 7.55
CA LYS A 247 -24.37 -20.75 6.69
C LYS A 247 -24.89 -21.94 7.51
N LYS A 248 -24.20 -22.35 8.58
CA LYS A 248 -24.68 -23.41 9.50
C LYS A 248 -25.96 -22.97 10.22
N ILE A 249 -25.97 -21.75 10.79
CA ILE A 249 -27.13 -21.17 11.48
C ILE A 249 -28.32 -21.08 10.53
N GLN A 250 -28.13 -20.57 9.32
CA GLN A 250 -29.21 -20.47 8.32
C GLN A 250 -29.79 -21.83 7.95
N LYS A 251 -28.94 -22.86 7.77
CA LYS A 251 -29.42 -24.24 7.53
C LYS A 251 -30.27 -24.79 8.71
N LEU A 252 -29.85 -24.50 9.96
CA LEU A 252 -30.58 -24.91 11.15
C LEU A 252 -31.94 -24.21 11.25
N ILE A 253 -32.02 -22.93 10.93
CA ILE A 253 -33.28 -22.17 10.91
C ILE A 253 -34.22 -22.72 9.83
N LEU A 254 -33.75 -22.87 8.59
CA LEU A 254 -34.52 -23.39 7.47
C LEU A 254 -34.99 -24.83 7.72
N GLY A 255 -34.18 -25.67 8.39
CA GLY A 255 -34.52 -27.00 8.78
C GLY A 255 -35.64 -27.09 9.85
N LYS A 256 -35.77 -26.05 10.69
CA LYS A 256 -36.86 -25.94 11.69
C LYS A 256 -38.17 -25.43 11.10
N ILE A 257 -38.11 -24.61 10.03
CA ILE A 257 -39.30 -24.08 9.36
C ILE A 257 -39.98 -25.14 8.47
N LYS A 258 -39.25 -26.17 8.04
CA LYS A 258 -39.79 -27.28 7.22
C LYS A 258 -40.38 -28.44 8.03
N LYS A 259 -40.38 -28.37 9.35
CA LYS A 259 -41.08 -29.27 10.28
C LYS A 259 -42.32 -28.59 10.85
#